data_8172ffc7fcbd2b19300dbbefe353a365
#
_entry.id   8172ffc7fcbd2b19300dbbefe353a365
#
_cell.length_a   1.000
_cell.length_b   1.000
_cell.length_c   1.000
_cell.angle_alpha   90.00
_cell.angle_beta   90.00
_cell.angle_gamma   90.00
#
_symmetry.space_group_name_H-M   'P 1'
#
loop_
_entity.id
_entity.type
_entity.pdbx_description
1 polymer ?
#
loop_
_entity_poly.entity_id
_entity_poly.type
_entity_poly.pdbx_seq_one_letter_code
_entity_poly.pdbx_strand_id
1 'polypeptide(L)'
;MIQPRFDSTGVTIRQARDDDAAAVIALVAAAYADYPGCILDVETETPELLAPASSHAAMGGDFWVAELAGQVVGSVGYQPLNGGVELLKLYVAKEARGQGLGRRLAALVEEAARATGASHIELWTDTRFTAAHRLYELLGFQRSPGTRSLDDLSGSVEYHYRLEL
;
A
#
# COMPACT_ATOMS: atom_id res chain seq x y z
N MET A 1 1.53 -19.42 -8.64
CA MET A 1 1.14 -18.37 -9.62
C MET A 1 -0.31 -17.99 -9.33
N ILE A 2 -0.53 -16.78 -8.81
CA ILE A 2 -1.88 -16.30 -8.52
C ILE A 2 -2.47 -15.82 -9.83
N GLN A 3 -3.58 -16.42 -10.25
CA GLN A 3 -4.32 -16.00 -11.43
C GLN A 3 -4.91 -14.59 -11.22
N PRO A 4 -4.95 -13.73 -12.24
CA PRO A 4 -5.61 -12.44 -12.13
C PRO A 4 -7.09 -12.63 -11.75
N ARG A 5 -7.52 -11.94 -10.68
CA ARG A 5 -8.92 -11.97 -10.24
C ARG A 5 -9.69 -10.91 -11.01
N PHE A 6 -10.57 -11.33 -11.88
CA PHE A 6 -11.55 -10.45 -12.53
C PHE A 6 -12.76 -10.26 -11.63
N ASP A 7 -13.27 -9.06 -11.57
CA ASP A 7 -14.52 -8.73 -10.92
C ASP A 7 -15.49 -7.98 -11.85
N SER A 8 -16.68 -7.68 -11.34
CA SER A 8 -17.72 -6.98 -12.09
C SER A 8 -17.39 -5.53 -12.46
N THR A 9 -16.28 -4.96 -11.93
CA THR A 9 -15.84 -3.58 -12.20
C THR A 9 -14.81 -3.49 -13.33
N GLY A 10 -14.36 -4.62 -13.86
CA GLY A 10 -13.31 -4.67 -14.88
C GLY A 10 -11.90 -4.43 -14.36
N VAL A 11 -11.71 -4.37 -13.04
CA VAL A 11 -10.39 -4.22 -12.43
C VAL A 11 -9.71 -5.58 -12.30
N THR A 12 -8.48 -5.68 -12.81
CA THR A 12 -7.62 -6.85 -12.67
C THR A 12 -6.53 -6.56 -11.65
N ILE A 13 -6.32 -7.46 -10.68
CA ILE A 13 -5.20 -7.37 -9.74
C ILE A 13 -4.18 -8.45 -10.09
N ARG A 14 -2.92 -8.06 -10.17
CA ARG A 14 -1.81 -8.96 -10.48
C ARG A 14 -0.57 -8.59 -9.66
N GLN A 15 0.39 -9.50 -9.57
CA GLN A 15 1.71 -9.14 -9.06
C GLN A 15 2.35 -8.07 -9.96
N ALA A 16 3.06 -7.14 -9.34
CA ALA A 16 3.79 -6.10 -10.04
C ALA A 16 5.00 -6.68 -10.77
N ARG A 17 5.43 -5.93 -11.77
CA ARG A 17 6.71 -6.09 -12.46
C ARG A 17 7.53 -4.81 -12.25
N ASP A 18 8.84 -4.88 -12.46
CA ASP A 18 9.69 -3.69 -12.29
C ASP A 18 9.39 -2.61 -13.34
N ASP A 19 8.86 -2.97 -14.49
CA ASP A 19 8.41 -2.02 -15.50
C ASP A 19 7.08 -1.31 -15.14
N ASP A 20 6.45 -1.66 -14.04
CA ASP A 20 5.33 -0.89 -13.46
C ASP A 20 5.79 0.35 -12.67
N ALA A 21 7.09 0.54 -12.48
CA ALA A 21 7.64 1.60 -11.64
C ALA A 21 7.08 2.99 -11.96
N ALA A 22 7.11 3.40 -13.23
CA ALA A 22 6.61 4.72 -13.64
C ALA A 22 5.12 4.90 -13.31
N ALA A 23 4.29 3.89 -13.56
CA ALA A 23 2.86 3.93 -13.28
C ALA A 23 2.55 3.95 -11.77
N VAL A 24 3.27 3.17 -10.98
CA VAL A 24 3.14 3.17 -9.52
C VAL A 24 3.58 4.51 -8.93
N ILE A 25 4.70 5.06 -9.38
CA ILE A 25 5.17 6.39 -8.93
C ILE A 25 4.13 7.46 -9.28
N ALA A 26 3.55 7.43 -10.48
CA ALA A 26 2.50 8.37 -10.87
C ALA A 26 1.25 8.24 -9.98
N LEU A 27 0.86 7.01 -9.61
CA LEU A 27 -0.24 6.75 -8.69
C LEU A 27 0.01 7.37 -7.30
N VAL A 28 1.20 7.15 -6.74
CA VAL A 28 1.59 7.71 -5.43
C VAL A 28 1.68 9.22 -5.49
N ALA A 29 2.26 9.78 -6.56
CA ALA A 29 2.36 11.22 -6.76
C ALA A 29 0.98 11.89 -6.82
N ALA A 30 0.02 11.28 -7.51
CA ALA A 30 -1.35 11.77 -7.59
C ALA A 30 -2.04 11.76 -6.21
N ALA A 31 -1.79 10.73 -5.39
CA ALA A 31 -2.30 10.68 -4.02
C ALA A 31 -1.69 11.78 -3.14
N TYR A 32 -0.40 12.01 -3.24
CA TYR A 32 0.29 13.07 -2.49
C TYR A 32 -0.18 14.47 -2.88
N ALA A 33 -0.52 14.67 -4.16
CA ALA A 33 -0.99 15.97 -4.67
C ALA A 33 -2.32 16.42 -4.04
N ASP A 34 -3.12 15.49 -3.51
CA ASP A 34 -4.36 15.81 -2.81
C ASP A 34 -4.12 16.41 -1.40
N TYR A 35 -2.90 16.33 -0.88
CA TYR A 35 -2.55 16.76 0.48
C TYR A 35 -1.46 17.83 0.45
N PRO A 36 -1.78 19.11 0.78
CA PRO A 36 -0.79 20.18 0.83
C PRO A 36 0.39 19.83 1.73
N GLY A 37 1.60 20.10 1.24
CA GLY A 37 2.83 19.82 1.96
C GLY A 37 3.39 18.41 1.82
N CYS A 38 2.65 17.49 1.20
CA CYS A 38 3.18 16.17 0.87
C CYS A 38 4.04 16.24 -0.41
N ILE A 39 5.31 15.84 -0.27
CA ILE A 39 6.31 15.85 -1.35
C ILE A 39 6.78 14.42 -1.54
N LEU A 40 6.75 13.94 -2.79
CA LEU A 40 7.27 12.61 -3.13
C LEU A 40 8.72 12.73 -3.60
N ASP A 41 9.63 12.21 -2.81
CA ASP A 41 11.04 12.06 -3.14
C ASP A 41 11.36 10.57 -3.30
N VAL A 42 11.25 10.08 -4.54
CA VAL A 42 11.40 8.64 -4.80
C VAL A 42 12.84 8.18 -4.55
N GLU A 43 13.82 8.95 -5.01
CA GLU A 43 15.23 8.52 -4.95
C GLU A 43 15.75 8.40 -3.52
N THR A 44 15.33 9.31 -2.64
CA THR A 44 15.84 9.38 -1.27
C THR A 44 14.94 8.65 -0.26
N GLU A 45 13.62 8.81 -0.39
CA GLU A 45 12.67 8.37 0.65
C GLU A 45 11.97 7.06 0.33
N THR A 46 11.77 6.75 -0.97
CA THR A 46 11.06 5.55 -1.40
C THR A 46 11.71 4.89 -2.62
N PRO A 47 13.03 4.60 -2.58
CA PRO A 47 13.75 4.05 -3.74
C PRO A 47 13.24 2.68 -4.19
N GLU A 48 12.54 1.95 -3.33
CA GLU A 48 11.91 0.68 -3.68
C GLU A 48 10.87 0.81 -4.80
N LEU A 49 10.32 2.00 -5.03
CA LEU A 49 9.38 2.24 -6.12
C LEU A 49 10.04 2.26 -7.51
N LEU A 50 11.35 2.39 -7.58
CA LEU A 50 12.09 2.31 -8.84
C LEU A 50 12.14 0.89 -9.42
N ALA A 51 11.95 -0.14 -8.58
CA ALA A 51 11.88 -1.54 -8.97
C ALA A 51 10.91 -2.27 -8.01
N PRO A 52 9.59 -2.03 -8.13
CA PRO A 52 8.63 -2.43 -7.10
C PRO A 52 8.59 -3.95 -6.87
N ALA A 53 8.69 -4.76 -7.91
CA ALA A 53 8.67 -6.22 -7.77
C ALA A 53 9.97 -6.73 -7.14
N SER A 54 11.11 -6.40 -7.71
CA SER A 54 12.43 -6.88 -7.23
C SER A 54 12.76 -6.37 -5.83
N SER A 55 12.45 -5.10 -5.54
CA SER A 55 12.75 -4.51 -4.22
C SER A 55 11.93 -5.18 -3.11
N HIS A 56 10.64 -5.41 -3.33
CA HIS A 56 9.81 -6.07 -2.32
C HIS A 56 10.17 -7.55 -2.17
N ALA A 57 10.48 -8.25 -3.27
CA ALA A 57 10.98 -9.63 -3.20
C ALA A 57 12.30 -9.72 -2.41
N ALA A 58 13.21 -8.77 -2.61
CA ALA A 58 14.47 -8.71 -1.86
C ALA A 58 14.26 -8.49 -0.34
N MET A 59 13.17 -7.82 0.04
CA MET A 59 12.76 -7.66 1.44
C MET A 59 12.02 -8.89 2.00
N GLY A 60 11.74 -9.88 1.16
CA GLY A 60 10.98 -11.09 1.54
C GLY A 60 9.46 -10.93 1.42
N GLY A 61 9.00 -9.87 0.78
CA GLY A 61 7.59 -9.57 0.58
C GLY A 61 7.15 -9.67 -0.88
N ASP A 62 5.99 -9.09 -1.16
CA ASP A 62 5.41 -8.99 -2.51
C ASP A 62 4.84 -7.59 -2.75
N PHE A 63 4.58 -7.30 -4.02
CA PHE A 63 3.91 -6.08 -4.45
C PHE A 63 2.88 -6.39 -5.54
N TRP A 64 1.68 -5.83 -5.42
CA TRP A 64 0.60 -5.99 -6.39
C TRP A 64 0.16 -4.65 -6.96
N VAL A 65 -0.31 -4.69 -8.19
CA VAL A 65 -0.98 -3.56 -8.86
C VAL A 65 -2.38 -3.97 -9.30
N ALA A 66 -3.27 -3.00 -9.30
CA ALA A 66 -4.60 -3.12 -9.88
C ALA A 66 -4.65 -2.31 -11.18
N GLU A 67 -5.15 -2.93 -12.23
CA GLU A 67 -5.31 -2.32 -13.54
C GLU A 67 -6.78 -2.16 -13.92
N LEU A 68 -7.09 -1.02 -14.52
CA LEU A 68 -8.38 -0.74 -15.15
C LEU A 68 -8.09 -0.18 -16.54
N ALA A 69 -8.61 -0.84 -17.58
CA ALA A 69 -8.40 -0.44 -18.98
C ALA A 69 -6.90 -0.23 -19.32
N GLY A 70 -6.03 -1.09 -18.81
CA GLY A 70 -4.58 -1.04 -19.05
C GLY A 70 -3.81 -0.01 -18.23
N GLN A 71 -4.47 0.71 -17.33
CA GLN A 71 -3.83 1.69 -16.45
C GLN A 71 -3.77 1.19 -15.00
N VAL A 72 -2.66 1.44 -14.32
CA VAL A 72 -2.53 1.14 -12.90
C VAL A 72 -3.36 2.13 -12.09
N VAL A 73 -4.35 1.59 -11.36
CA VAL A 73 -5.28 2.37 -10.54
C VAL A 73 -5.20 2.01 -9.05
N GLY A 74 -4.35 1.08 -8.69
CA GLY A 74 -4.13 0.71 -7.29
C GLY A 74 -2.82 -0.02 -7.09
N SER A 75 -2.32 0.02 -5.87
CA SER A 75 -1.11 -0.69 -5.45
C SER A 75 -1.20 -1.13 -4.00
N VAL A 76 -0.47 -2.16 -3.65
CA VAL A 76 -0.17 -2.56 -2.27
C VAL A 76 1.05 -3.45 -2.25
N GLY A 77 1.84 -3.34 -1.20
CA GLY A 77 2.95 -4.23 -0.92
C GLY A 77 3.01 -4.62 0.54
N TYR A 78 3.91 -5.51 0.87
CA TYR A 78 4.25 -5.83 2.24
C TYR A 78 5.70 -6.27 2.37
N GLN A 79 6.20 -6.21 3.58
CA GLN A 79 7.47 -6.81 3.98
C GLN A 79 7.30 -7.56 5.31
N PRO A 80 8.08 -8.62 5.55
CA PRO A 80 8.08 -9.29 6.83
C PRO A 80 8.61 -8.38 7.94
N LEU A 81 8.02 -8.57 9.12
CA LEU A 81 8.52 -8.04 10.39
C LEU A 81 8.71 -9.19 11.36
N ASN A 82 9.30 -8.90 12.53
CA ASN A 82 9.42 -9.90 13.58
C ASN A 82 8.02 -10.34 14.10
N GLY A 83 7.61 -11.54 13.70
CA GLY A 83 6.33 -12.13 14.05
C GLY A 83 5.12 -11.64 13.26
N GLY A 84 5.29 -10.69 12.36
CA GLY A 84 4.21 -10.08 11.58
C GLY A 84 4.63 -9.67 10.18
N VAL A 85 3.82 -8.85 9.56
CA VAL A 85 4.13 -8.16 8.30
C VAL A 85 3.76 -6.68 8.39
N GLU A 86 4.47 -5.86 7.62
CA GLU A 86 4.11 -4.45 7.43
C GLU A 86 3.44 -4.27 6.07
N LEU A 87 2.23 -3.70 6.08
CA LEU A 87 1.53 -3.30 4.87
C LEU A 87 2.11 -1.97 4.38
N LEU A 88 2.45 -1.92 3.09
CA LEU A 88 3.13 -0.80 2.44
C LEU A 88 2.39 -0.35 1.20
N LYS A 89 2.47 0.94 0.87
CA LYS A 89 2.08 1.50 -0.43
C LYS A 89 0.66 1.13 -0.88
N LEU A 90 -0.29 1.13 0.03
CA LEU A 90 -1.71 0.98 -0.31
C LEU A 90 -2.24 2.31 -0.85
N TYR A 91 -2.40 2.37 -2.16
CA TYR A 91 -2.95 3.53 -2.86
C TYR A 91 -4.02 3.10 -3.85
N VAL A 92 -5.06 3.93 -3.98
CA VAL A 92 -6.13 3.75 -4.97
C VAL A 92 -6.35 5.07 -5.68
N ALA A 93 -6.30 5.05 -7.00
CA ALA A 93 -6.58 6.21 -7.84
C ALA A 93 -7.99 6.75 -7.58
N LYS A 94 -8.15 8.06 -7.66
CA LYS A 94 -9.40 8.75 -7.32
C LYS A 94 -10.60 8.21 -8.08
N GLU A 95 -10.43 7.92 -9.37
CA GLU A 95 -11.46 7.35 -10.25
C GLU A 95 -11.85 5.91 -9.93
N ALA A 96 -11.04 5.20 -9.19
CA ALA A 96 -11.27 3.80 -8.79
C ALA A 96 -11.72 3.64 -7.32
N ARG A 97 -11.91 4.74 -6.60
CA ARG A 97 -12.34 4.73 -5.20
C ARG A 97 -13.83 4.44 -5.07
N GLY A 98 -14.25 4.02 -3.87
CA GLY A 98 -15.65 3.75 -3.56
C GLY A 98 -16.19 2.44 -4.13
N GLN A 99 -15.35 1.57 -4.68
CA GLN A 99 -15.71 0.29 -5.30
C GLN A 99 -15.09 -0.92 -4.58
N GLY A 100 -14.56 -0.72 -3.38
CA GLY A 100 -13.97 -1.78 -2.58
C GLY A 100 -12.57 -2.23 -3.02
N LEU A 101 -11.90 -1.50 -3.91
CA LEU A 101 -10.57 -1.88 -4.39
C LEU A 101 -9.52 -1.86 -3.28
N GLY A 102 -9.52 -0.85 -2.41
CA GLY A 102 -8.61 -0.79 -1.26
C GLY A 102 -8.77 -1.99 -0.33
N ARG A 103 -9.99 -2.43 -0.07
CA ARG A 103 -10.29 -3.64 0.70
C ARG A 103 -9.72 -4.90 0.03
N ARG A 104 -9.89 -5.02 -1.28
CA ARG A 104 -9.37 -6.16 -2.05
C ARG A 104 -7.85 -6.22 -2.04
N LEU A 105 -7.19 -5.07 -2.17
CA LEU A 105 -5.73 -4.97 -2.10
C LEU A 105 -5.21 -5.32 -0.70
N ALA A 106 -5.82 -4.79 0.35
CA ALA A 106 -5.45 -5.12 1.73
C ALA A 106 -5.64 -6.62 2.03
N ALA A 107 -6.68 -7.25 1.47
CA ALA A 107 -6.94 -8.67 1.64
C ALA A 107 -5.82 -9.56 1.08
N LEU A 108 -5.11 -9.13 0.04
CA LEU A 108 -3.93 -9.86 -0.47
C LEU A 108 -2.80 -9.90 0.55
N VAL A 109 -2.57 -8.79 1.24
CA VAL A 109 -1.56 -8.74 2.31
C VAL A 109 -1.96 -9.61 3.48
N GLU A 110 -3.24 -9.61 3.87
CA GLU A 110 -3.75 -10.48 4.92
C GLU A 110 -3.59 -11.96 4.56
N GLU A 111 -3.93 -12.34 3.33
CA GLU A 111 -3.76 -13.71 2.83
C GLU A 111 -2.29 -14.14 2.86
N ALA A 112 -1.38 -13.28 2.39
CA ALA A 112 0.06 -13.53 2.42
C ALA A 112 0.59 -13.64 3.86
N ALA A 113 0.15 -12.76 4.75
CA ALA A 113 0.53 -12.79 6.17
C ALA A 113 0.10 -14.10 6.84
N ARG A 114 -1.14 -14.53 6.63
CA ARG A 114 -1.63 -15.81 7.16
C ARG A 114 -0.86 -17.00 6.59
N ALA A 115 -0.53 -16.98 5.31
CA ALA A 115 0.24 -18.04 4.66
C ALA A 115 1.66 -18.17 5.23
N THR A 116 2.26 -17.10 5.72
CA THR A 116 3.59 -17.12 6.36
C THR A 116 3.54 -17.40 7.87
N GLY A 117 2.35 -17.54 8.44
CA GLY A 117 2.17 -17.76 9.89
C GLY A 117 2.37 -16.48 10.71
N ALA A 118 2.27 -15.31 10.09
CA ALA A 118 2.34 -14.03 10.80
C ALA A 118 1.20 -13.89 11.81
N SER A 119 1.49 -13.31 12.96
CA SER A 119 0.49 -13.09 14.02
C SER A 119 -0.29 -11.80 13.85
N HIS A 120 0.24 -10.85 13.09
CA HIS A 120 -0.35 -9.52 12.91
C HIS A 120 0.12 -8.84 11.63
N ILE A 121 -0.64 -7.82 11.25
CA ILE A 121 -0.26 -6.85 10.22
C ILE A 121 -0.15 -5.49 10.91
N GLU A 122 0.89 -4.74 10.62
CA GLU A 122 0.99 -3.35 11.06
C GLU A 122 1.29 -2.43 9.89
N LEU A 123 1.02 -1.15 10.07
CA LEU A 123 1.29 -0.12 9.08
C LEU A 123 1.52 1.23 9.75
N TRP A 124 2.18 2.10 9.02
CA TRP A 124 2.33 3.51 9.34
C TRP A 124 1.66 4.34 8.25
N THR A 125 0.98 5.41 8.62
CA THR A 125 0.24 6.26 7.70
C THR A 125 0.32 7.71 8.13
N ASP A 126 0.56 8.61 7.16
CA ASP A 126 0.60 10.05 7.42
C ASP A 126 -0.72 10.53 8.05
N THR A 127 -0.63 11.40 9.04
CA THR A 127 -1.80 11.93 9.76
C THR A 127 -2.76 12.69 8.84
N ARG A 128 -2.32 13.13 7.67
CA ARG A 128 -3.13 13.81 6.65
C ARG A 128 -4.00 12.88 5.83
N PHE A 129 -3.66 11.59 5.74
CA PHE A 129 -4.33 10.60 4.87
C PHE A 129 -5.61 10.07 5.50
N THR A 130 -6.59 10.95 5.75
CA THR A 130 -7.81 10.63 6.50
C THR A 130 -8.69 9.56 5.85
N ALA A 131 -8.72 9.49 4.52
CA ALA A 131 -9.47 8.44 3.80
C ALA A 131 -8.86 7.06 4.04
N ALA A 132 -7.53 6.95 4.09
CA ALA A 132 -6.83 5.71 4.41
C ALA A 132 -7.12 5.26 5.85
N HIS A 133 -7.15 6.17 6.80
CA HIS A 133 -7.48 5.85 8.20
C HIS A 133 -8.86 5.22 8.32
N ARG A 134 -9.86 5.76 7.62
CA ARG A 134 -11.22 5.20 7.61
C ARG A 134 -11.23 3.78 7.04
N LEU A 135 -10.48 3.53 5.97
CA LEU A 135 -10.37 2.20 5.40
C LEU A 135 -9.75 1.22 6.40
N TYR A 136 -8.65 1.58 7.04
CA TYR A 136 -7.98 0.72 8.02
C TYR A 136 -8.89 0.37 9.19
N GLU A 137 -9.61 1.34 9.71
CA GLU A 137 -10.58 1.14 10.80
C GLU A 137 -11.73 0.23 10.38
N LEU A 138 -12.26 0.39 9.16
CA LEU A 138 -13.28 -0.52 8.59
C LEU A 138 -12.77 -1.94 8.39
N LEU A 139 -11.48 -2.13 8.16
CA LEU A 139 -10.85 -3.44 8.02
C LEU A 139 -10.50 -4.08 9.37
N GLY A 140 -10.73 -3.39 10.47
CA GLY A 140 -10.50 -3.88 11.83
C GLY A 140 -9.13 -3.53 12.42
N PHE A 141 -8.32 -2.73 11.72
CA PHE A 141 -7.09 -2.21 12.29
C PHE A 141 -7.39 -1.27 13.43
N GLN A 142 -6.58 -1.34 14.48
CA GLN A 142 -6.66 -0.47 15.64
C GLN A 142 -5.46 0.48 15.65
N ARG A 143 -5.74 1.76 15.86
CA ARG A 143 -4.69 2.77 15.97
C ARG A 143 -4.01 2.68 17.32
N SER A 144 -2.70 2.54 17.32
CA SER A 144 -1.87 2.58 18.52
C SER A 144 -1.77 4.02 19.07
N PRO A 145 -1.54 4.19 20.37
CA PRO A 145 -1.29 5.51 20.95
C PRO A 145 -0.03 6.15 20.38
N GLY A 146 -0.06 7.49 20.25
CA GLY A 146 1.09 8.27 19.83
C GLY A 146 1.28 8.35 18.31
N THR A 147 2.35 9.00 17.94
CA THR A 147 2.77 9.25 16.55
C THR A 147 4.28 9.10 16.44
N ARG A 148 4.77 8.99 15.21
CA ARG A 148 6.20 9.19 14.91
C ARG A 148 6.37 10.33 13.91
N SER A 149 7.45 11.08 14.06
CA SER A 149 7.85 12.12 13.10
C SER A 149 8.98 11.58 12.23
N LEU A 150 8.90 11.84 10.93
CA LEU A 150 9.96 11.48 9.99
C LEU A 150 10.77 12.74 9.63
N ASP A 151 12.06 12.56 9.42
CA ASP A 151 12.95 13.59 8.87
C ASP A 151 12.91 13.49 7.35
N ASP A 152 11.81 13.92 6.75
CA ASP A 152 11.56 13.90 5.33
C ASP A 152 11.13 15.28 4.81
N LEU A 153 11.07 15.44 3.48
CA LEU A 153 10.70 16.70 2.85
C LEU A 153 9.26 17.14 3.16
N SER A 154 8.39 16.19 3.46
CA SER A 154 6.99 16.44 3.79
C SER A 154 6.77 16.84 5.25
N GLY A 155 7.79 16.71 6.11
CA GLY A 155 7.64 16.86 7.56
C GLY A 155 6.60 15.87 8.11
N SER A 156 6.64 14.63 7.66
CA SER A 156 5.62 13.62 7.93
C SER A 156 5.50 13.31 9.41
N VAL A 157 4.26 13.25 9.87
CA VAL A 157 3.89 12.70 11.18
C VAL A 157 2.95 11.54 10.92
N GLU A 158 3.23 10.37 11.47
CA GLU A 158 2.50 9.16 11.15
C GLU A 158 1.81 8.55 12.36
N TYR A 159 0.61 7.98 12.11
CA TYR A 159 -0.07 7.06 13.01
C TYR A 159 0.37 5.63 12.74
N HIS A 160 0.39 4.81 13.78
CA HIS A 160 0.56 3.37 13.69
C HIS A 160 -0.78 2.66 13.83
N TYR A 161 -1.03 1.68 12.96
CA TYR A 161 -2.20 0.80 13.01
C TYR A 161 -1.76 -0.65 13.04
N ARG A 162 -2.53 -1.49 13.74
CA ARG A 162 -2.25 -2.92 13.88
C ARG A 162 -3.53 -3.73 13.79
N LEU A 163 -3.45 -4.88 13.11
CA LEU A 163 -4.49 -5.90 13.00
C LEU A 163 -3.93 -7.23 13.49
N GLU A 164 -4.55 -7.81 14.50
CA GLU A 164 -4.24 -9.19 14.92
C GLU A 164 -4.89 -10.19 13.97
N LEU A 165 -4.19 -11.25 13.61
CA LEU A 165 -4.63 -12.28 12.67
C LEU A 165 -5.18 -13.52 13.36
#